data_c06fba918d66249f6a04126987391308
#
_entry.id   c06fba918d66249f6a04126987391308
#
_cell.length_a   1.000
_cell.length_b   1.000
_cell.length_c   1.000
_cell.angle_alpha   90.00
_cell.angle_beta   90.00
_cell.angle_gamma   90.00
#
_symmetry.space_group_name_H-M   'P 1'
#
loop_
_entity.id
_entity.type
_entity.pdbx_description
1 polymer ?
#
loop_
_entity_poly.entity_id
_entity_poly.type
_entity_poly.pdbx_seq_one_letter_code
_entity_poly.pdbx_strand_id
1 'polypeptide(L)'
;MLFNSIMTLLRGGSVDLLSVIIQILATLVIVFLALPLHELAHGWVAYKLGDPTAKYEGRLTLNPLASIDPMGAMFLLLFGIGWAKPVPIDSRYFKNPRSGVALTSLAGPAANLLASYVGCVIYYAIAAFAPYNAFVHYILLFFSYFSFINAVLAIYRSSILCRCRRLTAPKFWRRCSATAHAISSTSTRTCSP
;
A
#
# COMPACT_ATOMS: atom_id res chain seq x y z
N MET A 1 -16.37 -4.96 1.59
CA MET A 1 -16.97 -3.70 2.02
C MET A 1 -18.22 -3.39 1.21
N LEU A 2 -18.17 -2.64 0.12
CA LEU A 2 -19.38 -2.45 -0.73
C LEU A 2 -19.98 -3.78 -1.19
N PHE A 3 -19.14 -4.75 -1.48
CA PHE A 3 -19.59 -6.10 -1.83
C PHE A 3 -20.53 -6.71 -0.77
N ASN A 4 -20.23 -6.57 0.52
CA ASN A 4 -21.11 -7.06 1.58
C ASN A 4 -22.46 -6.33 1.60
N SER A 5 -22.45 -5.00 1.38
CA SER A 5 -23.69 -4.20 1.31
C SER A 5 -24.54 -4.60 0.12
N ILE A 6 -23.92 -4.83 -1.04
CA ILE A 6 -24.60 -5.34 -2.24
C ILE A 6 -25.17 -6.74 -1.99
N MET A 7 -24.41 -7.65 -1.37
CA MET A 7 -24.90 -9.00 -1.06
C MET A 7 -26.05 -8.99 -0.04
N THR A 8 -26.05 -8.05 0.91
CA THR A 8 -27.16 -7.87 1.86
C THR A 8 -28.42 -7.41 1.14
N LEU A 9 -28.31 -6.46 0.21
CA LEU A 9 -29.43 -6.01 -0.62
C LEU A 9 -29.99 -7.15 -1.49
N LEU A 10 -29.12 -7.94 -2.13
CA LEU A 10 -29.53 -9.07 -2.96
C LEU A 10 -30.24 -10.17 -2.16
N ARG A 11 -29.96 -10.28 -0.86
CA ARG A 11 -30.62 -11.21 0.07
C ARG A 11 -31.91 -10.65 0.68
N GLY A 12 -32.38 -9.48 0.22
CA GLY A 12 -33.59 -8.83 0.73
C GLY A 12 -33.42 -8.11 2.06
N GLY A 13 -32.18 -7.88 2.51
CA GLY A 13 -31.89 -7.11 3.72
C GLY A 13 -31.93 -5.60 3.46
N SER A 14 -32.19 -4.81 4.51
CA SER A 14 -32.09 -3.36 4.47
C SER A 14 -30.63 -2.92 4.64
N VAL A 15 -30.19 -1.98 3.82
CA VAL A 15 -28.86 -1.35 3.96
C VAL A 15 -29.09 0.14 4.18
N ASP A 16 -28.46 0.68 5.21
CA ASP A 16 -28.45 2.12 5.45
C ASP A 16 -27.59 2.82 4.38
N LEU A 17 -28.24 3.58 3.51
CA LEU A 17 -27.62 4.29 2.39
C LEU A 17 -26.53 5.24 2.88
N LEU A 18 -26.74 5.90 4.02
CA LEU A 18 -25.77 6.85 4.57
C LEU A 18 -24.51 6.14 5.05
N SER A 19 -24.63 4.97 5.65
CA SER A 19 -23.49 4.13 6.02
C SER A 19 -22.66 3.70 4.80
N VAL A 20 -23.29 3.40 3.67
CA VAL A 20 -22.60 3.08 2.41
C VAL A 20 -21.85 4.30 1.87
N ILE A 21 -22.46 5.46 1.90
CA ILE A 21 -21.80 6.73 1.49
C ILE A 21 -20.56 7.00 2.35
N ILE A 22 -20.66 6.82 3.67
CA ILE A 22 -19.53 6.98 4.60
C ILE A 22 -18.39 5.99 4.29
N GLN A 23 -18.71 4.74 3.98
CA GLN A 23 -17.71 3.75 3.57
C GLN A 23 -16.99 4.18 2.28
N ILE A 24 -17.73 4.65 1.29
CA ILE A 24 -17.17 5.16 0.03
C ILE A 24 -16.25 6.36 0.34
N LEU A 25 -16.71 7.30 1.13
CA LEU A 25 -15.95 8.49 1.50
C LEU A 25 -14.64 8.12 2.22
N ALA A 26 -14.70 7.22 3.21
CA ALA A 26 -13.52 6.73 3.90
C ALA A 26 -12.53 6.06 2.94
N THR A 27 -13.04 5.25 2.00
CA THR A 27 -12.20 4.60 0.99
C THR A 27 -11.56 5.61 0.04
N LEU A 28 -12.28 6.65 -0.38
CA LEU A 28 -11.72 7.73 -1.21
C LEU A 28 -10.60 8.47 -0.47
N VAL A 29 -10.79 8.79 0.81
CA VAL A 29 -9.74 9.41 1.62
C VAL A 29 -8.49 8.51 1.70
N ILE A 30 -8.66 7.20 1.80
CA ILE A 30 -7.53 6.27 1.80
C ILE A 30 -6.84 6.24 0.44
N VAL A 31 -7.58 6.18 -0.67
CA VAL A 31 -7.02 6.15 -2.02
C VAL A 31 -6.26 7.44 -2.33
N PHE A 32 -6.81 8.60 -1.96
CA PHE A 32 -6.24 9.89 -2.33
C PHE A 32 -5.22 10.44 -1.32
N LEU A 33 -5.20 9.94 -0.08
CA LEU A 33 -4.30 10.41 0.96
C LEU A 33 -3.41 9.29 1.53
N ALA A 34 -3.99 8.21 2.04
CA ALA A 34 -3.24 7.19 2.74
C ALA A 34 -2.34 6.37 1.81
N LEU A 35 -2.79 6.01 0.59
CA LEU A 35 -1.96 5.31 -0.39
C LEU A 35 -0.80 6.16 -0.91
N PRO A 36 -0.98 7.44 -1.31
CA PRO A 36 0.15 8.31 -1.65
C PRO A 36 1.15 8.48 -0.52
N LEU A 37 0.70 8.64 0.72
CA LEU A 37 1.57 8.70 1.90
C LEU A 37 2.36 7.41 2.10
N HIS A 38 1.74 6.26 1.90
CA HIS A 38 2.38 4.95 1.97
C HIS A 38 3.52 4.82 0.94
N GLU A 39 3.24 5.16 -0.33
CA GLU A 39 4.25 5.11 -1.40
C GLU A 39 5.35 6.18 -1.19
N LEU A 40 4.97 7.38 -0.75
CA LEU A 40 5.92 8.43 -0.39
C LEU A 40 6.86 7.97 0.75
N ALA A 41 6.34 7.26 1.76
CA ALA A 41 7.15 6.72 2.86
C ALA A 41 8.22 5.75 2.35
N HIS A 42 7.87 4.84 1.42
CA HIS A 42 8.84 3.96 0.76
C HIS A 42 9.93 4.77 0.04
N GLY A 43 9.54 5.68 -0.85
CA GLY A 43 10.48 6.49 -1.63
C GLY A 43 11.35 7.41 -0.76
N TRP A 44 10.77 7.99 0.29
CA TRP A 44 11.50 8.88 1.20
C TRP A 44 12.56 8.13 2.01
N VAL A 45 12.25 6.96 2.54
CA VAL A 45 13.22 6.11 3.25
C VAL A 45 14.29 5.61 2.31
N ALA A 46 13.96 5.17 1.09
CA ALA A 46 14.94 4.81 0.07
C ALA A 46 15.89 5.95 -0.24
N TYR A 47 15.36 7.16 -0.46
CA TYR A 47 16.17 8.36 -0.69
C TYR A 47 17.11 8.69 0.48
N LYS A 48 16.65 8.59 1.72
CA LYS A 48 17.48 8.79 2.92
C LYS A 48 18.58 7.74 3.07
N LEU A 49 18.36 6.54 2.55
CA LEU A 49 19.35 5.45 2.56
C LEU A 49 20.33 5.50 1.36
N GLY A 50 20.17 6.51 0.48
CA GLY A 50 21.10 6.78 -0.62
C GLY A 50 20.59 6.43 -2.02
N ASP A 51 19.35 5.95 -2.16
CA ASP A 51 18.74 5.65 -3.46
C ASP A 51 17.96 6.87 -4.00
N PRO A 52 18.47 7.58 -5.04
CA PRO A 52 17.79 8.74 -5.62
C PRO A 52 16.73 8.38 -6.68
N THR A 53 16.52 7.09 -7.00
CA THR A 53 15.69 6.62 -8.11
C THR A 53 14.28 7.18 -8.03
N ALA A 54 13.62 7.06 -6.88
CA ALA A 54 12.26 7.57 -6.67
C ALA A 54 12.16 9.10 -6.85
N LYS A 55 13.23 9.84 -6.53
CA LYS A 55 13.30 11.29 -6.73
C LYS A 55 13.41 11.64 -8.21
N TYR A 56 14.29 10.98 -8.95
CA TYR A 56 14.48 11.23 -10.38
C TYR A 56 13.24 10.88 -11.21
N GLU A 57 12.47 9.88 -10.80
CA GLU A 57 11.21 9.52 -11.43
C GLU A 57 10.01 10.38 -10.97
N GLY A 58 10.23 11.43 -10.15
CA GLY A 58 9.16 12.30 -9.67
C GLY A 58 8.14 11.61 -8.74
N ARG A 59 8.55 10.48 -8.12
CA ARG A 59 7.68 9.67 -7.23
C ARG A 59 7.66 10.17 -5.79
N LEU A 60 8.57 11.07 -5.39
CA LEU A 60 8.56 11.73 -4.08
C LEU A 60 7.55 12.88 -4.07
N THR A 61 6.28 12.56 -4.25
CA THR A 61 5.19 13.54 -4.31
C THR A 61 3.96 13.01 -3.57
N LEU A 62 3.18 13.93 -3.02
CA LEU A 62 1.85 13.64 -2.47
C LEU A 62 0.76 13.68 -3.54
N ASN A 63 1.11 13.88 -4.81
CA ASN A 63 0.13 13.84 -5.88
C ASN A 63 -0.47 12.43 -6.00
N PRO A 64 -1.76 12.25 -5.68
CA PRO A 64 -2.39 10.94 -5.69
C PRO A 64 -2.37 10.28 -7.07
N LEU A 65 -2.46 11.07 -8.15
CA LEU A 65 -2.46 10.54 -9.52
C LEU A 65 -1.16 9.84 -9.91
N ALA A 66 -0.04 10.20 -9.28
CA ALA A 66 1.23 9.53 -9.49
C ALA A 66 1.25 8.11 -8.89
N SER A 67 0.51 7.89 -7.81
CA SER A 67 0.53 6.64 -7.02
C SER A 67 -0.68 5.73 -7.27
N ILE A 68 -1.80 6.27 -7.80
CA ILE A 68 -3.03 5.51 -7.99
C ILE A 68 -2.88 4.56 -9.19
N ASP A 69 -3.24 3.29 -8.95
CA ASP A 69 -3.60 2.33 -9.98
C ASP A 69 -5.13 2.23 -10.03
N PRO A 70 -5.77 2.52 -11.19
CA PRO A 70 -7.24 2.52 -11.29
C PRO A 70 -7.87 1.18 -10.92
N MET A 71 -7.23 0.05 -11.31
CA MET A 71 -7.72 -1.29 -10.96
C MET A 71 -7.56 -1.56 -9.47
N GLY A 72 -6.40 -1.21 -8.89
CA GLY A 72 -6.17 -1.35 -7.44
C GLY A 72 -7.13 -0.51 -6.60
N ALA A 73 -7.44 0.72 -7.03
CA ALA A 73 -8.42 1.58 -6.38
C ALA A 73 -9.84 1.01 -6.47
N MET A 74 -10.24 0.46 -7.62
CA MET A 74 -11.54 -0.20 -7.80
C MET A 74 -11.68 -1.43 -6.88
N PHE A 75 -10.65 -2.28 -6.79
CA PHE A 75 -10.66 -3.43 -5.90
C PHE A 75 -10.72 -3.02 -4.42
N LEU A 76 -10.03 -1.94 -4.04
CA LEU A 76 -10.09 -1.40 -2.68
C LEU A 76 -11.51 -0.94 -2.34
N LEU A 77 -12.19 -0.28 -3.28
CA LEU A 77 -13.56 0.18 -3.10
C LEU A 77 -14.55 -0.98 -2.93
N LEU A 78 -14.46 -2.00 -3.78
CA LEU A 78 -15.40 -3.12 -3.80
C LEU A 78 -15.15 -4.11 -2.67
N PHE A 79 -13.91 -4.50 -2.45
CA PHE A 79 -13.52 -5.62 -1.58
C PHE A 79 -12.77 -5.19 -0.33
N GLY A 80 -12.29 -3.94 -0.25
CA GLY A 80 -11.45 -3.45 0.84
C GLY A 80 -9.98 -3.89 0.74
N ILE A 81 -9.59 -4.48 -0.38
CA ILE A 81 -8.21 -4.90 -0.69
C ILE A 81 -7.83 -4.27 -2.03
N GLY A 82 -6.70 -3.57 -2.07
CA GLY A 82 -6.24 -2.91 -3.28
C GLY A 82 -4.73 -2.71 -3.31
N TRP A 83 -4.25 -2.16 -4.39
CA TRP A 83 -2.82 -1.85 -4.59
C TRP A 83 -2.64 -0.49 -5.25
N ALA A 84 -1.45 0.07 -5.09
CA ALA A 84 -0.99 1.28 -5.74
C ALA A 84 0.13 0.96 -6.74
N LYS A 85 0.49 1.90 -7.60
CA LYS A 85 1.67 1.78 -8.44
C LYS A 85 2.92 1.82 -7.55
N PRO A 86 3.76 0.76 -7.56
CA PRO A 86 4.91 0.69 -6.68
C PRO A 86 5.93 1.79 -7.00
N VAL A 87 6.60 2.30 -5.97
CA VAL A 87 7.74 3.20 -6.11
C VAL A 87 8.97 2.40 -6.55
N PRO A 88 9.69 2.81 -7.60
CA PRO A 88 10.91 2.14 -8.03
C PRO A 88 12.02 2.34 -7.01
N ILE A 89 12.73 1.26 -6.66
CA ILE A 89 13.81 1.23 -5.70
C ILE A 89 14.97 0.43 -6.30
N ASP A 90 16.18 1.01 -6.29
CA ASP A 90 17.39 0.34 -6.72
C ASP A 90 18.32 0.04 -5.53
N SER A 91 18.36 -1.23 -5.15
CA SER A 91 19.15 -1.70 -4.01
C SER A 91 20.66 -1.50 -4.15
N ARG A 92 21.17 -1.20 -5.36
CA ARG A 92 22.60 -0.96 -5.63
C ARG A 92 23.12 0.33 -4.98
N TYR A 93 22.23 1.30 -4.74
CA TYR A 93 22.57 2.56 -4.08
C TYR A 93 22.67 2.46 -2.56
N PHE A 94 22.18 1.38 -1.95
CA PHE A 94 22.23 1.22 -0.51
C PHE A 94 23.60 0.77 -0.03
N LYS A 95 24.15 1.40 1.02
CA LYS A 95 25.39 0.95 1.67
C LYS A 95 25.31 -0.53 2.09
N ASN A 96 24.15 -0.95 2.61
CA ASN A 96 23.84 -2.35 2.95
C ASN A 96 22.53 -2.73 2.25
N PRO A 97 22.57 -3.39 1.07
CA PRO A 97 21.37 -3.69 0.28
C PRO A 97 20.28 -4.45 1.04
N ARG A 98 20.67 -5.41 1.91
CA ARG A 98 19.71 -6.23 2.67
C ARG A 98 18.91 -5.41 3.69
N SER A 99 19.59 -4.61 4.50
CA SER A 99 18.95 -3.73 5.49
C SER A 99 18.23 -2.55 4.82
N GLY A 100 18.82 -1.98 3.76
CA GLY A 100 18.20 -0.91 2.99
C GLY A 100 16.86 -1.31 2.41
N VAL A 101 16.78 -2.44 1.72
CA VAL A 101 15.51 -2.98 1.19
C VAL A 101 14.52 -3.29 2.31
N ALA A 102 14.97 -3.88 3.43
CA ALA A 102 14.08 -4.21 4.55
C ALA A 102 13.47 -2.95 5.18
N LEU A 103 14.29 -1.92 5.48
CA LEU A 103 13.82 -0.66 6.06
C LEU A 103 12.87 0.08 5.12
N THR A 104 13.26 0.20 3.86
CA THR A 104 12.41 0.83 2.84
C THR A 104 11.07 0.12 2.71
N SER A 105 11.09 -1.21 2.72
CA SER A 105 9.87 -2.02 2.59
C SER A 105 8.94 -1.89 3.80
N LEU A 106 9.47 -1.69 5.01
CA LEU A 106 8.67 -1.50 6.23
C LEU A 106 8.09 -0.09 6.35
N ALA A 107 8.65 0.90 5.63
CA ALA A 107 8.23 2.29 5.73
C ALA A 107 6.75 2.51 5.38
N GLY A 108 6.26 1.90 4.30
CA GLY A 108 4.87 2.00 3.88
C GLY A 108 3.89 1.40 4.91
N PRO A 109 4.06 0.12 5.30
CA PRO A 109 3.26 -0.46 6.39
C PRO A 109 3.28 0.36 7.69
N ALA A 110 4.44 0.91 8.07
CA ALA A 110 4.55 1.78 9.24
C ALA A 110 3.73 3.07 9.10
N ALA A 111 3.72 3.69 7.91
CA ALA A 111 2.90 4.85 7.62
C ALA A 111 1.39 4.55 7.75
N ASN A 112 0.94 3.39 7.24
CA ASN A 112 -0.46 2.97 7.37
C ASN A 112 -0.82 2.64 8.83
N LEU A 113 0.07 2.00 9.60
CA LEU A 113 -0.15 1.76 11.04
C LEU A 113 -0.27 3.07 11.80
N LEU A 114 0.57 4.05 11.48
CA LEU A 114 0.48 5.38 12.09
C LEU A 114 -0.85 6.07 11.74
N ALA A 115 -1.28 6.01 10.48
CA ALA A 115 -2.57 6.54 10.04
C ALA A 115 -3.75 5.85 10.76
N SER A 116 -3.70 4.53 10.89
CA SER A 116 -4.69 3.76 11.65
C SER A 116 -4.72 4.17 13.12
N TYR A 117 -3.56 4.31 13.74
CA TYR A 117 -3.45 4.75 15.14
C TYR A 117 -4.04 6.15 15.35
N VAL A 118 -3.69 7.12 14.49
CA VAL A 118 -4.26 8.48 14.54
C VAL A 118 -5.78 8.44 14.39
N GLY A 119 -6.30 7.65 13.44
CA GLY A 119 -7.74 7.46 13.28
C GLY A 119 -8.42 6.87 14.53
N CYS A 120 -7.80 5.89 15.20
CA CYS A 120 -8.29 5.35 16.45
C CYS A 120 -8.30 6.39 17.59
N VAL A 121 -7.23 7.18 17.71
CA VAL A 121 -7.16 8.25 18.74
C VAL A 121 -8.28 9.26 18.53
N ILE A 122 -8.51 9.70 17.29
CA ILE A 122 -9.61 10.62 16.97
C ILE A 122 -10.97 9.97 17.27
N TYR A 123 -11.16 8.71 16.89
CA TYR A 123 -12.38 7.95 17.18
C TYR A 123 -12.70 7.96 18.69
N TYR A 124 -11.72 7.56 19.53
CA TYR A 124 -11.92 7.49 20.98
C TYR A 124 -12.07 8.87 21.63
N ALA A 125 -11.36 9.88 21.13
CA ALA A 125 -11.53 11.26 21.59
C ALA A 125 -12.95 11.77 21.34
N ILE A 126 -13.48 11.57 20.13
CA ILE A 126 -14.86 11.95 19.80
C ILE A 126 -15.87 11.16 20.64
N ALA A 127 -15.67 9.85 20.77
CA ALA A 127 -16.55 8.99 21.55
C ALA A 127 -16.60 9.36 23.05
N ALA A 128 -15.49 9.88 23.59
CA ALA A 128 -15.39 10.27 25.00
C ALA A 128 -15.97 11.66 25.30
N PHE A 129 -15.82 12.61 24.37
CA PHE A 129 -16.13 14.01 24.66
C PHE A 129 -17.37 14.54 23.93
N ALA A 130 -17.79 13.93 22.83
CA ALA A 130 -18.94 14.40 22.06
C ALA A 130 -20.26 13.77 22.54
N PRO A 131 -21.36 14.57 22.65
CA PRO A 131 -22.67 14.01 22.94
C PRO A 131 -23.12 13.10 21.79
N TYR A 132 -23.61 11.90 22.13
CA TYR A 132 -24.03 10.95 21.12
C TYR A 132 -25.29 11.43 20.38
N ASN A 133 -25.16 11.66 19.10
CA ASN A 133 -26.24 11.99 18.17
C ASN A 133 -25.99 11.35 16.80
N ALA A 134 -26.97 11.42 15.89
CA ALA A 134 -26.84 10.82 14.57
C ALA A 134 -25.62 11.30 13.79
N PHE A 135 -25.26 12.57 13.88
CA PHE A 135 -24.09 13.14 13.20
C PHE A 135 -22.77 12.55 13.76
N VAL A 136 -22.63 12.51 15.08
CA VAL A 136 -21.47 11.91 15.76
C VAL A 136 -21.35 10.42 15.42
N HIS A 137 -22.47 9.69 15.35
CA HIS A 137 -22.47 8.30 14.94
C HIS A 137 -21.81 8.10 13.56
N TYR A 138 -22.12 8.91 12.56
CA TYR A 138 -21.53 8.78 11.22
C TYR A 138 -20.04 9.20 11.18
N ILE A 139 -19.63 10.17 11.99
CA ILE A 139 -18.20 10.53 12.16
C ILE A 139 -17.43 9.34 12.76
N LEU A 140 -17.95 8.74 13.81
CA LEU A 140 -17.34 7.55 14.43
C LEU A 140 -17.27 6.39 13.43
N LEU A 141 -18.32 6.17 12.64
CA LEU A 141 -18.34 5.17 11.60
C LEU A 141 -17.23 5.42 10.55
N PHE A 142 -17.04 6.67 10.10
CA PHE A 142 -15.97 7.05 9.18
C PHE A 142 -14.59 6.71 9.74
N PHE A 143 -14.26 7.14 10.96
CA PHE A 143 -12.94 6.87 11.57
C PHE A 143 -12.73 5.39 11.87
N SER A 144 -13.78 4.64 12.19
CA SER A 144 -13.74 3.20 12.33
C SER A 144 -13.31 2.52 11.00
N TYR A 145 -13.98 2.83 9.89
CA TYR A 145 -13.60 2.31 8.57
C TYR A 145 -12.21 2.75 8.14
N PHE A 146 -11.88 4.02 8.34
CA PHE A 146 -10.56 4.56 8.00
C PHE A 146 -9.44 3.80 8.72
N SER A 147 -9.57 3.63 10.04
CA SER A 147 -8.57 2.94 10.87
C SER A 147 -8.47 1.46 10.49
N PHE A 148 -9.61 0.78 10.31
CA PHE A 148 -9.66 -0.62 9.95
C PHE A 148 -8.98 -0.90 8.61
N ILE A 149 -9.28 -0.13 7.57
CA ILE A 149 -8.69 -0.34 6.25
C ILE A 149 -7.18 -0.08 6.27
N ASN A 150 -6.71 0.98 6.95
CA ASN A 150 -5.29 1.26 7.08
C ASN A 150 -4.55 0.13 7.83
N ALA A 151 -5.14 -0.42 8.89
CA ALA A 151 -4.57 -1.57 9.60
C ALA A 151 -4.48 -2.82 8.70
N VAL A 152 -5.53 -3.13 7.94
CA VAL A 152 -5.54 -4.25 6.99
C VAL A 152 -4.48 -4.07 5.90
N LEU A 153 -4.35 -2.87 5.33
CA LEU A 153 -3.33 -2.57 4.32
C LEU A 153 -1.92 -2.72 4.88
N ALA A 154 -1.67 -2.29 6.12
CA ALA A 154 -0.38 -2.46 6.78
C ALA A 154 -0.01 -3.94 6.95
N ILE A 155 -0.94 -4.77 7.43
CA ILE A 155 -0.72 -6.21 7.66
C ILE A 155 -0.56 -6.96 6.33
N TYR A 156 -1.43 -6.69 5.35
CA TYR A 156 -1.40 -7.37 4.06
C TYR A 156 -0.07 -7.13 3.32
N ARG A 157 0.40 -5.88 3.28
CA ARG A 157 1.69 -5.55 2.65
C ARG A 157 2.90 -6.11 3.40
N SER A 158 2.88 -6.15 4.73
CA SER A 158 3.93 -6.79 5.54
C SER A 158 4.05 -8.29 5.25
N SER A 159 2.94 -8.97 5.02
CA SER A 159 2.89 -10.41 4.72
C SER A 159 3.52 -10.74 3.37
N ILE A 160 3.34 -9.88 2.36
CA ILE A 160 3.96 -10.03 1.03
C ILE A 160 5.48 -9.87 1.14
N LEU A 161 5.97 -8.93 1.95
CA LEU A 161 7.40 -8.72 2.19
C LEU A 161 8.08 -9.92 2.86
N CYS A 162 7.44 -10.56 3.84
CA CYS A 162 7.92 -11.79 4.44
C CYS A 162 8.04 -12.94 3.42
N ARG A 163 7.14 -13.00 2.45
CA ARG A 163 7.16 -14.02 1.39
C ARG A 163 8.28 -13.73 0.37
N CYS A 164 8.48 -12.49 -0.05
CA CYS A 164 9.59 -12.11 -0.91
C CYS A 164 10.96 -12.34 -0.26
N ARG A 165 11.12 -12.12 1.04
CA ARG A 165 12.36 -12.41 1.79
C ARG A 165 12.73 -13.90 1.77
N ARG A 166 11.75 -14.82 1.68
CA ARG A 166 12.03 -16.26 1.48
C ARG A 166 12.46 -16.61 0.07
N LEU A 167 12.02 -15.84 -0.94
CA LEU A 167 12.36 -16.06 -2.35
C LEU A 167 13.70 -15.43 -2.75
N THR A 168 14.19 -14.42 -2.02
CA THR A 168 15.54 -13.85 -2.18
C THR A 168 16.63 -14.65 -1.46
N ALA A 169 16.38 -15.92 -1.13
CA ALA A 169 17.42 -16.82 -0.72
C ALA A 169 18.50 -16.92 -1.84
N PRO A 170 19.80 -16.95 -1.51
CA PRO A 170 20.90 -16.78 -2.46
C PRO A 170 20.92 -17.78 -3.62
N LYS A 171 20.12 -18.85 -3.58
CA LYS A 171 19.99 -19.85 -4.64
C LYS A 171 19.18 -19.37 -5.85
N PHE A 172 18.24 -18.44 -5.68
CA PHE A 172 17.43 -17.92 -6.79
C PHE A 172 18.21 -16.95 -7.68
N TRP A 173 18.96 -16.03 -7.07
CA TRP A 173 19.83 -15.09 -7.79
C TRP A 173 20.95 -15.77 -8.56
N ARG A 174 21.55 -16.86 -8.05
CA ARG A 174 22.53 -17.64 -8.77
C ARG A 174 21.95 -18.34 -10.00
N ARG A 175 20.69 -18.75 -9.97
CA ARG A 175 20.03 -19.33 -11.16
C ARG A 175 19.71 -18.27 -12.21
N CYS A 176 19.17 -17.10 -11.83
CA CYS A 176 18.88 -16.04 -12.79
C CYS A 176 20.16 -15.44 -13.42
N SER A 177 21.24 -15.24 -12.67
CA SER A 177 22.49 -14.78 -13.23
C SER A 177 23.18 -15.83 -14.11
N ALA A 178 23.09 -17.11 -13.78
CA ALA A 178 23.61 -18.18 -14.61
C ALA A 178 22.86 -18.30 -15.95
N THR A 179 21.54 -18.11 -15.94
CA THR A 179 20.71 -18.13 -17.16
C THR A 179 20.98 -16.91 -18.05
N ALA A 180 21.18 -15.72 -17.45
CA ALA A 180 21.54 -14.51 -18.18
C ALA A 180 22.94 -14.61 -18.82
N HIS A 181 23.92 -15.19 -18.11
CA HIS A 181 25.25 -15.46 -18.68
C HIS A 181 25.23 -16.52 -19.78
N ALA A 182 24.39 -17.56 -19.65
CA ALA A 182 24.24 -18.59 -20.69
C ALA A 182 23.64 -18.01 -21.98
N ILE A 183 22.68 -17.11 -21.89
CA ILE A 183 22.06 -16.44 -23.05
C ILE A 183 23.05 -15.46 -23.71
N SER A 184 23.88 -14.75 -22.93
CA SER A 184 24.92 -13.84 -23.45
C SER A 184 26.06 -14.60 -24.18
N SER A 185 26.42 -15.79 -23.71
CA SER A 185 27.51 -16.58 -24.32
C SER A 185 27.11 -17.33 -25.59
N THR A 186 25.80 -17.51 -25.83
CA THR A 186 25.29 -18.16 -27.06
C THR A 186 25.19 -17.17 -28.23
N SER A 187 25.08 -15.87 -27.94
CA SER A 187 24.97 -14.81 -28.97
C SER A 187 26.33 -14.44 -29.64
N THR A 188 27.46 -14.91 -29.12
CA THR A 188 28.79 -14.54 -29.65
C THR A 188 29.44 -15.63 -30.50
N ARG A 189 28.74 -16.73 -30.86
CA ARG A 189 29.29 -17.81 -31.66
C ARG A 189 28.76 -17.92 -33.09
N THR A 190 28.18 -16.90 -33.65
CA THR A 190 27.84 -16.88 -35.07
C THR A 190 28.27 -15.59 -35.71
N CYS A 191 29.58 -15.46 -35.97
CA CYS A 191 30.19 -14.66 -37.03
C CYS A 191 31.68 -15.02 -37.12
N SER A 192 32.03 -15.95 -37.98
CA SER A 192 33.33 -16.00 -38.67
C SER A 192 33.13 -16.74 -40.00
N PRO A 193 33.74 -16.22 -41.07
CA PRO A 193 33.48 -16.53 -42.47
C PRO A 193 33.96 -17.92 -42.85
#